data_2bcdebc37370cd1818dd9f82ad232e91
#
_entry.id   2bcdebc37370cd1818dd9f82ad232e91
#
_cell.length_a   1.000
_cell.length_b   1.000
_cell.length_c   1.000
_cell.angle_alpha   90.00
_cell.angle_beta   90.00
_cell.angle_gamma   90.00
#
_symmetry.space_group_name_H-M   'P 1'
#
loop_
_entity.id
_entity.type
_entity.pdbx_description
1 polymer ?
#
loop_
_entity_poly.entity_id
_entity_poly.type
_entity_poly.pdbx_seq_one_letter_code
_entity_poly.pdbx_strand_id
1 'polypeptide(L)'
;MFSELARLHINKAVMTETDNAKKNYGDRYNSQHEGYAVLLEEVEEAADDLTYIKNNLGVLWQSIKTNDLKDTTLLTDIEGTAQMLALEAVQIAAVCTKFKESL
;
A
#
# COMPACT_ATOMS: atom_id res chain seq x y z
N MET A 1 13.10 -0.02 -15.04
CA MET A 1 11.84 -0.67 -14.75
C MET A 1 10.73 0.31 -14.39
N PHE A 2 10.98 1.22 -13.44
CA PHE A 2 10.01 2.27 -13.13
C PHE A 2 10.40 3.56 -13.84
N SER A 3 9.40 4.33 -14.29
CA SER A 3 9.66 5.62 -14.88
C SER A 3 10.09 6.63 -13.81
N GLU A 4 10.89 7.62 -14.20
CA GLU A 4 11.25 8.73 -13.30
C GLU A 4 10.01 9.50 -12.85
N LEU A 5 9.03 9.66 -13.75
CA LEU A 5 7.79 10.35 -13.40
C LEU A 5 7.02 9.62 -12.32
N ALA A 6 6.92 8.29 -12.40
CA ALA A 6 6.26 7.49 -11.37
C ALA A 6 6.97 7.63 -10.03
N ARG A 7 8.32 7.60 -10.03
CA ARG A 7 9.10 7.80 -8.80
C ARG A 7 8.84 9.16 -8.18
N LEU A 8 8.82 10.22 -9.01
CA LEU A 8 8.56 11.56 -8.53
C LEU A 8 7.16 11.68 -7.91
N HIS A 9 6.17 11.07 -8.53
CA HIS A 9 4.80 11.08 -8.00
C HIS A 9 4.72 10.31 -6.67
N ILE A 10 5.39 9.18 -6.55
CA ILE A 10 5.42 8.41 -5.30
C ILE A 10 6.12 9.22 -4.20
N ASN A 11 7.27 9.82 -4.49
CA ASN A 11 7.97 10.65 -3.51
C ASN A 11 7.10 11.80 -3.02
N LYS A 12 6.40 12.47 -3.94
CA LYS A 12 5.49 13.56 -3.61
C LYS A 12 4.32 13.07 -2.75
N ALA A 13 3.76 11.90 -3.08
CA ALA A 13 2.68 11.30 -2.30
C ALA A 13 3.13 11.00 -0.87
N VAL A 14 4.34 10.45 -0.70
CA VAL A 14 4.90 10.16 0.62
C VAL A 14 5.05 11.45 1.42
N MET A 15 5.56 12.52 0.81
CA MET A 15 5.69 13.82 1.48
C MET A 15 4.33 14.36 1.91
N THR A 16 3.34 14.30 1.03
CA THR A 16 1.98 14.75 1.32
C THR A 16 1.37 13.99 2.48
N GLU A 17 1.49 12.66 2.47
CA GLU A 17 0.92 11.83 3.54
C GLU A 17 1.67 12.00 4.86
N THR A 18 2.97 12.21 4.82
CA THR A 18 3.76 12.53 6.01
C THR A 18 3.28 13.84 6.65
N ASP A 19 3.08 14.87 5.83
CA ASP A 19 2.59 16.17 6.31
C ASP A 19 1.18 16.06 6.89
N ASN A 20 0.30 15.30 6.23
CA ASN A 20 -1.05 15.05 6.73
C ASN A 20 -1.04 14.33 8.07
N ALA A 21 -0.20 13.33 8.23
CA ALA A 21 -0.07 12.58 9.48
C ALA A 21 0.39 13.49 10.62
N LYS A 22 1.38 14.35 10.36
CA LYS A 22 1.87 15.30 11.36
C LYS A 22 0.81 16.34 11.74
N LYS A 23 0.08 16.84 10.75
CA LYS A 23 -0.96 17.84 10.96
C LYS A 23 -2.11 17.29 11.80
N ASN A 24 -2.48 16.02 11.57
CA ASN A 24 -3.65 15.44 12.23
C ASN A 24 -3.32 14.74 13.55
N TYR A 25 -2.09 14.23 13.72
CA TYR A 25 -1.72 13.38 14.85
C TYR A 25 -0.45 13.84 15.58
N GLY A 26 0.10 15.01 15.22
CA GLY A 26 1.31 15.55 15.82
C GLY A 26 2.56 15.19 15.05
N ASP A 27 3.63 15.94 15.32
CA ASP A 27 4.89 15.83 14.55
C ASP A 27 5.69 14.57 14.85
N ARG A 28 5.50 14.00 16.03
CA ARG A 28 6.27 12.86 16.51
C ARG A 28 5.39 11.81 17.17
N TYR A 29 5.83 10.58 17.12
CA TYR A 29 5.24 9.52 17.95
C TYR A 29 5.70 9.71 19.40
N ASN A 30 4.82 9.35 20.34
CA ASN A 30 5.10 9.52 21.77
C ASN A 30 6.15 8.54 22.29
N SER A 31 6.32 7.42 21.59
CA SER A 31 7.30 6.40 21.97
C SER A 31 7.67 5.55 20.74
N GLN A 32 8.73 4.79 20.87
CA GLN A 32 9.11 3.82 19.83
C GLN A 32 8.06 2.72 19.70
N HIS A 33 7.40 2.35 20.80
CA HIS A 33 6.32 1.37 20.78
C HIS A 33 5.13 1.86 19.97
N GLU A 34 4.78 3.13 20.10
CA GLU A 34 3.70 3.73 19.31
C GLU A 34 4.06 3.73 17.80
N GLY A 35 5.27 4.17 17.48
CA GLY A 35 5.74 4.17 16.08
C GLY A 35 5.70 2.77 15.48
N TYR A 36 6.16 1.77 16.21
CA TYR A 36 6.11 0.38 15.76
C TYR A 36 4.67 -0.10 15.55
N ALA A 37 3.78 0.20 16.49
CA ALA A 37 2.37 -0.24 16.38
C ALA A 37 1.69 0.35 15.14
N VAL A 38 1.93 1.63 14.86
CA VAL A 38 1.36 2.29 13.68
C VAL A 38 1.96 1.69 12.40
N LEU A 39 3.27 1.47 12.37
CA LEU A 39 3.94 0.86 11.22
C LEU A 39 3.42 -0.55 10.97
N LEU A 40 3.27 -1.36 12.01
CA LEU A 40 2.75 -2.73 11.90
C LEU A 40 1.34 -2.74 11.30
N GLU A 41 0.47 -1.85 11.75
CA GLU A 41 -0.90 -1.76 11.24
C GLU A 41 -0.90 -1.50 9.72
N GLU A 42 -0.09 -0.56 9.25
CA GLU A 42 0.01 -0.24 7.82
C GLU A 42 0.55 -1.43 7.02
N VAL A 43 1.55 -2.13 7.57
CA VAL A 43 2.12 -3.31 6.91
C VAL A 43 1.10 -4.44 6.83
N GLU A 44 0.32 -4.65 7.90
CA GLU A 44 -0.71 -5.68 7.90
C GLU A 44 -1.80 -5.39 6.87
N GLU A 45 -2.22 -4.13 6.72
CA GLU A 45 -3.18 -3.73 5.70
C GLU A 45 -2.65 -4.01 4.29
N ALA A 46 -1.39 -3.69 4.03
CA ALA A 46 -0.76 -3.97 2.74
C ALA A 46 -0.66 -5.48 2.48
N ALA A 47 -0.33 -6.25 3.52
CA ALA A 47 -0.25 -7.71 3.40
C ALA A 47 -1.61 -8.33 3.07
N ASP A 48 -2.69 -7.82 3.66
CA ASP A 48 -4.04 -8.29 3.37
C ASP A 48 -4.41 -8.03 1.90
N ASP A 49 -4.09 -6.84 1.38
CA ASP A 49 -4.33 -6.52 -0.02
C ASP A 49 -3.56 -7.47 -0.95
N LEU A 50 -2.30 -7.73 -0.63
CA LEU A 50 -1.48 -8.65 -1.44
C LEU A 50 -2.02 -10.08 -1.39
N THR A 51 -2.50 -10.52 -0.24
CA THR A 51 -3.13 -11.83 -0.09
C THR A 51 -4.39 -11.94 -0.96
N TYR A 52 -5.20 -10.90 -0.99
CA TYR A 52 -6.38 -10.84 -1.85
C TYR A 52 -6.00 -10.99 -3.33
N ILE A 53 -4.96 -10.28 -3.77
CA ILE A 53 -4.45 -10.39 -5.15
C ILE A 53 -3.99 -11.81 -5.45
N LYS A 54 -3.22 -12.42 -4.55
CA LYS A 54 -2.73 -13.78 -4.74
C LYS A 54 -3.86 -14.80 -4.85
N ASN A 55 -4.90 -14.65 -4.02
CA ASN A 55 -6.04 -15.55 -4.08
C ASN A 55 -6.78 -15.41 -5.41
N ASN A 56 -6.95 -14.18 -5.90
CA ASN A 56 -7.59 -13.94 -7.18
C ASN A 56 -6.76 -14.42 -8.37
N LEU A 57 -5.43 -14.43 -8.26
CA LEU A 57 -4.58 -15.05 -9.27
C LEU A 57 -4.86 -16.54 -9.41
N GLY A 58 -5.12 -17.22 -8.30
CA GLY A 58 -5.50 -18.63 -8.32
C GLY A 58 -6.81 -18.86 -9.07
N VAL A 59 -7.80 -18.01 -8.82
CA VAL A 59 -9.09 -18.08 -9.53
C VAL A 59 -8.90 -17.80 -11.02
N LEU A 60 -8.10 -16.78 -11.34
CA LEU A 60 -7.78 -16.40 -12.72
C LEU A 60 -7.14 -17.58 -13.46
N TRP A 61 -6.19 -18.26 -12.82
CA TRP A 61 -5.51 -19.42 -13.42
C TRP A 61 -6.50 -20.54 -13.74
N GLN A 62 -7.45 -20.83 -12.86
CA GLN A 62 -8.47 -21.83 -13.12
C GLN A 62 -9.30 -21.49 -14.36
N SER A 63 -9.69 -20.22 -14.50
CA SER A 63 -10.43 -19.77 -15.68
C SER A 63 -9.63 -19.89 -16.97
N ILE A 64 -8.32 -19.59 -16.91
CA ILE A 64 -7.42 -19.70 -18.06
C ILE A 64 -7.25 -21.17 -18.47
N LYS A 65 -7.05 -22.09 -17.51
CA LYS A 65 -6.86 -23.51 -17.79
C LYS A 65 -8.03 -24.14 -18.51
N THR A 66 -9.24 -23.64 -18.24
CA THR A 66 -10.47 -24.17 -18.87
C THR A 66 -10.88 -23.36 -20.09
N ASN A 67 -10.08 -22.38 -20.49
CA ASN A 67 -10.41 -21.42 -21.56
C ASN A 67 -11.75 -20.72 -21.34
N ASP A 68 -12.06 -20.42 -20.07
CA ASP A 68 -13.36 -19.89 -19.67
C ASP A 68 -13.30 -18.44 -19.21
N LEU A 69 -12.17 -17.78 -19.43
CA LEU A 69 -12.03 -16.36 -19.08
C LEU A 69 -12.76 -15.51 -20.11
N LYS A 70 -13.97 -15.05 -19.77
CA LYS A 70 -14.85 -14.34 -20.71
C LYS A 70 -15.12 -12.90 -20.30
N ASP A 71 -14.92 -12.54 -19.04
CA ASP A 71 -15.14 -11.16 -18.61
C ASP A 71 -13.90 -10.64 -17.88
N THR A 72 -13.88 -9.34 -17.63
CA THR A 72 -12.74 -8.65 -17.03
C THR A 72 -12.91 -8.33 -15.56
N THR A 73 -13.99 -8.80 -14.93
CA THR A 73 -14.32 -8.45 -13.55
C THR A 73 -13.19 -8.80 -12.59
N LEU A 74 -12.64 -10.01 -12.71
CA LEU A 74 -11.56 -10.46 -11.84
C LEU A 74 -10.30 -9.61 -12.00
N LEU A 75 -9.96 -9.28 -13.27
CA LEU A 75 -8.81 -8.41 -13.54
C LEU A 75 -9.04 -7.00 -13.01
N THR A 76 -10.26 -6.48 -13.11
CA THR A 76 -10.63 -5.18 -12.57
C THR A 76 -10.49 -5.18 -11.04
N ASP A 77 -10.89 -6.25 -10.37
CA ASP A 77 -10.73 -6.38 -8.92
C ASP A 77 -9.25 -6.40 -8.51
N ILE A 78 -8.44 -7.16 -9.24
CA ILE A 78 -6.99 -7.20 -8.99
C ILE A 78 -6.38 -5.81 -9.20
N GLU A 79 -6.74 -5.15 -10.30
CA GLU A 79 -6.25 -3.81 -10.63
C GLU A 79 -6.59 -2.81 -9.52
N GLY A 80 -7.85 -2.80 -9.07
CA GLY A 80 -8.28 -1.89 -8.00
C GLY A 80 -7.59 -2.16 -6.68
N THR A 81 -7.43 -3.44 -6.32
CA THR A 81 -6.71 -3.81 -5.09
C THR A 81 -5.23 -3.45 -5.17
N ALA A 82 -4.62 -3.58 -6.37
CA ALA A 82 -3.23 -3.17 -6.56
C ALA A 82 -3.05 -1.66 -6.35
N GLN A 83 -4.03 -0.85 -6.78
CA GLN A 83 -4.01 0.59 -6.53
C GLN A 83 -4.12 0.89 -5.02
N MET A 84 -4.98 0.18 -4.31
CA MET A 84 -5.07 0.31 -2.85
C MET A 84 -3.76 -0.11 -2.16
N LEU A 85 -3.14 -1.19 -2.64
CA LEU A 85 -1.84 -1.64 -2.13
C LEU A 85 -0.78 -0.56 -2.33
N ALA A 86 -0.80 0.12 -3.46
CA ALA A 86 0.13 1.23 -3.72
C ALA A 86 -0.07 2.36 -2.70
N LEU A 87 -1.31 2.70 -2.39
CA LEU A 87 -1.62 3.72 -1.37
C LEU A 87 -1.16 3.27 0.02
N GLU A 88 -1.35 1.99 0.37
CA GLU A 88 -0.87 1.44 1.64
C GLU A 88 0.67 1.49 1.71
N ALA A 89 1.36 1.21 0.59
CA ALA A 89 2.82 1.31 0.55
C ALA A 89 3.29 2.75 0.76
N VAL A 90 2.57 3.74 0.22
CA VAL A 90 2.85 5.16 0.48
C VAL A 90 2.69 5.46 1.97
N GLN A 91 1.64 4.94 2.62
CA GLN A 91 1.44 5.13 4.05
C GLN A 91 2.56 4.50 4.89
N ILE A 92 3.02 3.31 4.51
CA ILE A 92 4.17 2.68 5.18
C ILE A 92 5.40 3.61 5.12
N ALA A 93 5.69 4.15 3.94
CA ALA A 93 6.82 5.05 3.76
C ALA A 93 6.67 6.34 4.58
N ALA A 94 5.45 6.91 4.61
CA ALA A 94 5.16 8.12 5.39
C ALA A 94 5.32 7.88 6.89
N VAL A 95 4.85 6.75 7.39
CA VAL A 95 5.02 6.35 8.80
C VAL A 95 6.52 6.21 9.13
N CYS A 96 7.29 5.59 8.25
CA CYS A 96 8.73 5.46 8.43
C CYS A 96 9.40 6.83 8.51
N THR A 97 9.02 7.77 7.65
CA THR A 97 9.56 9.13 7.66
C THR A 97 9.29 9.81 9.00
N LYS A 98 8.04 9.78 9.44
CA LYS A 98 7.65 10.38 10.73
C LYS A 98 8.36 9.69 11.89
N PHE A 99 8.48 8.35 11.83
CA PHE A 99 9.15 7.58 12.88
C PHE A 99 10.63 7.97 13.02
N LYS A 100 11.33 8.06 11.87
CA LYS A 100 12.74 8.51 11.89
C LYS A 100 12.88 9.88 12.54
N GLU A 101 11.97 10.78 12.23
CA GLU A 101 11.99 12.15 12.81
C GLU A 101 11.59 12.17 14.28
N SER A 102 11.01 11.10 14.78
CA SER A 102 10.62 10.97 16.19
C SER A 102 11.75 10.46 17.10
N LEU A 103 12.82 9.98 16.49
CA LEU A 103 13.96 9.40 17.25
C LEU A 103 14.94 10.44 17.82
#